data_936fe3650c87441518661beba9e5c9fe
#
_entry.id   936fe3650c87441518661beba9e5c9fe
#
_cell.length_a   1.000
_cell.length_b   1.000
_cell.length_c   1.000
_cell.angle_alpha   90.00
_cell.angle_beta   90.00
_cell.angle_gamma   90.00
#
_symmetry.space_group_name_H-M   'P 1'
#
loop_
_entity.id
_entity.type
_entity.pdbx_description
1 polymer ?
#
loop_
_entity_poly.entity_id
_entity_poly.type
_entity_poly.pdbx_seq_one_letter_code
_entity_poly.pdbx_strand_id
1 'polypeptide(L)'
;MLNPTAWLQSATPPPPPPRPSEDDSPAGAHATLRVLIVDDEPLIADTLSTILRENGFSAVVAYNGEEAIEAARILQPDIVISDVLMPKMSGVELGIQLRGEFPDARVILFSGQAATSELMRQAQAQGHTFELFPKPIHPEELIANLKARW
;
A
#
# COMPACT_ATOMS: atom_id res chain seq x y z
N MET A 1 -50.53 0.00 5.39
CA MET A 1 -49.94 -1.25 4.86
C MET A 1 -48.45 -1.05 4.59
N LEU A 2 -47.61 -1.82 5.24
CA LEU A 2 -46.17 -1.69 5.06
C LEU A 2 -45.78 -2.23 3.68
N ASN A 3 -45.05 -1.41 2.93
CA ASN A 3 -44.49 -1.82 1.65
C ASN A 3 -43.36 -2.84 1.93
N PRO A 4 -43.49 -4.12 1.51
CA PRO A 4 -42.48 -5.13 1.83
C PRO A 4 -41.13 -4.89 1.19
N THR A 5 -41.05 -3.97 0.22
CA THR A 5 -39.76 -3.63 -0.41
C THR A 5 -39.12 -2.35 0.15
N ALA A 6 -39.81 -1.66 1.07
CA ALA A 6 -39.29 -0.39 1.60
C ALA A 6 -37.96 -0.56 2.34
N TRP A 7 -37.80 -1.67 3.06
CA TRP A 7 -36.55 -1.95 3.76
C TRP A 7 -35.44 -2.38 2.79
N LEU A 8 -35.78 -2.95 1.63
CA LEU A 8 -34.78 -3.31 0.63
C LEU A 8 -34.20 -2.08 -0.05
N GLN A 9 -34.99 -1.02 -0.16
CA GLN A 9 -34.54 0.23 -0.76
C GLN A 9 -33.61 1.01 0.18
N SER A 10 -33.68 0.74 1.48
CA SER A 10 -32.80 1.34 2.46
C SER A 10 -31.58 0.46 2.80
N ALA A 11 -31.42 -0.65 2.08
CA ALA A 11 -30.30 -1.58 2.30
C ALA A 11 -29.03 -1.18 1.55
N THR A 12 -28.75 0.12 1.43
CA THR A 12 -27.41 0.55 1.10
C THR A 12 -26.51 0.14 2.26
N PRO A 13 -25.36 -0.48 2.00
CA PRO A 13 -24.47 -0.80 3.08
C PRO A 13 -24.14 0.47 3.84
N PRO A 14 -24.06 0.42 5.18
CA PRO A 14 -23.68 1.60 5.93
C PRO A 14 -22.33 2.10 5.42
N PRO A 15 -22.11 3.40 5.39
CA PRO A 15 -20.79 3.91 5.05
C PRO A 15 -19.76 3.30 6.01
N PRO A 16 -18.53 3.07 5.55
CA PRO A 16 -17.49 2.60 6.47
C PRO A 16 -17.40 3.55 7.64
N PRO A 17 -17.12 3.04 8.84
CA PRO A 17 -16.97 3.91 9.99
C PRO A 17 -15.94 4.99 9.70
N PRO A 18 -16.18 6.22 10.13
CA PRO A 18 -15.18 7.27 9.97
C PRO A 18 -13.88 6.82 10.62
N ARG A 19 -12.77 7.17 10.01
CA ARG A 19 -11.47 6.93 10.63
C ARG A 19 -11.50 7.61 12.01
N PRO A 20 -10.92 6.95 13.04
CA PRO A 20 -10.79 7.62 14.32
C PRO A 20 -10.12 8.96 14.10
N SER A 21 -10.74 10.03 14.56
CA SER A 21 -10.11 11.34 14.49
C SER A 21 -8.86 11.31 15.37
N GLU A 22 -7.89 12.14 15.03
CA GLU A 22 -6.69 12.28 15.85
C GLU A 22 -7.05 12.60 17.31
N ASP A 23 -8.19 13.24 17.52
CA ASP A 23 -8.69 13.60 18.84
C ASP A 23 -9.15 12.42 19.68
N ASP A 24 -9.46 11.28 19.03
CA ASP A 24 -9.89 10.05 19.73
C ASP A 24 -8.72 9.16 20.13
N SER A 25 -7.48 9.54 19.72
CA SER A 25 -6.29 8.77 20.06
C SER A 25 -5.82 9.13 21.48
N PRO A 26 -5.36 8.15 22.27
CA PRO A 26 -4.74 8.46 23.56
C PRO A 26 -3.54 9.40 23.33
N ALA A 27 -3.30 10.28 24.26
CA ALA A 27 -2.20 11.24 24.17
C ALA A 27 -0.88 10.51 23.92
N GLY A 28 -0.21 10.84 22.81
CA GLY A 28 1.05 10.22 22.40
C GLY A 28 0.91 9.04 21.44
N ALA A 29 -0.31 8.61 21.12
CA ALA A 29 -0.52 7.56 20.12
C ALA A 29 -0.68 8.20 18.74
N HIS A 30 0.14 7.77 17.76
CA HIS A 30 -0.03 8.15 16.37
C HIS A 30 -1.07 7.22 15.73
N ALA A 31 -1.85 7.76 14.80
CA ALA A 31 -2.75 6.93 13.99
C ALA A 31 -1.92 5.83 13.33
N THR A 32 -2.43 4.60 13.35
CA THR A 32 -1.75 3.46 12.76
C THR A 32 -1.73 3.60 11.24
N LEU A 33 -0.55 3.67 10.66
CA LEU A 33 -0.39 3.75 9.21
C LEU A 33 -0.65 2.39 8.56
N ARG A 34 -1.37 2.41 7.45
CA ARG A 34 -1.74 1.22 6.70
C ARG A 34 -0.78 1.02 5.55
N VAL A 35 -0.12 -0.12 5.54
CA VAL A 35 0.91 -0.46 4.56
C VAL A 35 0.47 -1.66 3.75
N LEU A 36 0.51 -1.53 2.43
CA LEU A 36 0.32 -2.64 1.51
C LEU A 36 1.69 -3.07 1.00
N ILE A 37 2.04 -4.33 1.21
CA ILE A 37 3.31 -4.90 0.77
C ILE A 37 3.03 -5.82 -0.42
N VAL A 38 3.73 -5.62 -1.52
CA VAL A 38 3.55 -6.40 -2.74
C VAL A 38 4.87 -7.02 -3.17
N ASP A 39 4.93 -8.33 -3.16
CA ASP A 39 6.11 -9.09 -3.61
C ASP A 39 5.64 -10.48 -4.02
N ASP A 40 6.13 -10.95 -5.17
CA ASP A 40 5.77 -12.29 -5.67
C ASP A 40 6.50 -13.42 -4.93
N GLU A 41 7.45 -13.10 -4.07
CA GLU A 41 8.09 -14.04 -3.17
C GLU A 41 7.41 -13.99 -1.79
N PRO A 42 6.56 -14.98 -1.45
CA PRO A 42 5.79 -14.93 -0.20
C PRO A 42 6.64 -14.79 1.05
N LEU A 43 7.81 -15.43 1.08
CA LEU A 43 8.69 -15.36 2.25
C LEU A 43 9.13 -13.92 2.52
N ILE A 44 9.48 -13.18 1.48
CA ILE A 44 9.90 -11.78 1.61
C ILE A 44 8.73 -10.92 2.07
N ALA A 45 7.58 -11.04 1.39
CA ALA A 45 6.40 -10.26 1.70
C ALA A 45 5.91 -10.51 3.13
N ASP A 46 5.81 -11.77 3.52
CA ASP A 46 5.29 -12.15 4.84
C ASP A 46 6.25 -11.73 5.96
N THR A 47 7.55 -11.88 5.74
CA THR A 47 8.56 -11.47 6.71
C THR A 47 8.51 -9.95 6.91
N LEU A 48 8.44 -9.21 5.82
CA LEU A 48 8.40 -7.75 5.91
C LEU A 48 7.11 -7.27 6.60
N SER A 49 5.98 -7.91 6.31
CA SER A 49 4.72 -7.55 6.97
C SER A 49 4.77 -7.79 8.48
N THR A 50 5.38 -8.90 8.90
CA THR A 50 5.55 -9.21 10.32
C THR A 50 6.39 -8.16 11.01
N ILE A 51 7.52 -7.78 10.42
CA ILE A 51 8.40 -6.74 10.97
C ILE A 51 7.68 -5.40 11.09
N LEU A 52 6.92 -5.02 10.06
CA LEU A 52 6.18 -3.77 10.09
C LEU A 52 5.10 -3.76 11.17
N ARG A 53 4.37 -4.86 11.32
CA ARG A 53 3.37 -4.98 12.39
C ARG A 53 3.99 -4.86 13.78
N GLU A 54 5.16 -5.48 13.98
CA GLU A 54 5.90 -5.38 15.24
C GLU A 54 6.36 -3.95 15.54
N ASN A 55 6.43 -3.11 14.51
CA ASN A 55 6.85 -1.71 14.64
C ASN A 55 5.69 -0.72 14.58
N GLY A 56 4.46 -1.19 14.77
CA GLY A 56 3.29 -0.33 14.92
C GLY A 56 2.51 -0.01 13.65
N PHE A 57 2.85 -0.64 12.53
CA PHE A 57 2.12 -0.47 11.28
C PHE A 57 1.03 -1.52 11.14
N SER A 58 -0.03 -1.19 10.42
CA SER A 58 -1.01 -2.16 9.96
C SER A 58 -0.57 -2.62 8.56
N ALA A 59 -0.20 -3.88 8.42
CA ALA A 59 0.38 -4.36 7.17
C ALA A 59 -0.45 -5.49 6.56
N VAL A 60 -0.70 -5.38 5.26
CA VAL A 60 -1.39 -6.39 4.45
C VAL A 60 -0.48 -6.75 3.29
N VAL A 61 -0.51 -8.02 2.89
CA VAL A 61 0.37 -8.56 1.84
C VAL A 61 -0.44 -8.90 0.61
N ALA A 62 0.12 -8.63 -0.56
CA ALA A 62 -0.36 -9.12 -1.85
C ALA A 62 0.84 -9.71 -2.60
N TYR A 63 0.60 -10.75 -3.39
CA TYR A 63 1.67 -11.49 -4.05
C TYR A 63 1.77 -11.20 -5.55
N ASN A 64 0.91 -10.35 -6.07
CA ASN A 64 0.95 -9.90 -7.45
C ASN A 64 0.18 -8.58 -7.59
N GLY A 65 0.26 -7.98 -8.78
CA GLY A 65 -0.37 -6.67 -9.00
C GLY A 65 -1.89 -6.67 -8.91
N GLU A 66 -2.54 -7.72 -9.40
CA GLU A 66 -4.01 -7.81 -9.33
C GLU A 66 -4.51 -7.92 -7.90
N GLU A 67 -3.88 -8.78 -7.10
CA GLU A 67 -4.19 -8.88 -5.67
C GLU A 67 -3.93 -7.56 -4.96
N ALA A 68 -2.86 -6.87 -5.34
CA ALA A 68 -2.50 -5.59 -4.74
C ALA A 68 -3.57 -4.53 -4.98
N ILE A 69 -4.12 -4.47 -6.18
CA ILE A 69 -5.18 -3.52 -6.51
C ILE A 69 -6.43 -3.81 -5.69
N GLU A 70 -6.83 -5.08 -5.60
CA GLU A 70 -7.99 -5.49 -4.80
C GLU A 70 -7.78 -5.19 -3.31
N ALA A 71 -6.59 -5.53 -2.81
CA ALA A 71 -6.24 -5.27 -1.41
C ALA A 71 -6.23 -3.77 -1.11
N ALA A 72 -5.71 -2.96 -2.03
CA ALA A 72 -5.67 -1.51 -1.86
C ALA A 72 -7.06 -0.90 -1.75
N ARG A 73 -8.00 -1.40 -2.53
CA ARG A 73 -9.39 -0.91 -2.49
C ARG A 73 -10.06 -1.19 -1.15
N ILE A 74 -9.70 -2.31 -0.52
CA ILE A 74 -10.23 -2.68 0.80
C ILE A 74 -9.48 -1.93 1.90
N LEU A 75 -8.15 -1.94 1.86
CA LEU A 75 -7.30 -1.38 2.91
C LEU A 75 -7.27 0.15 2.87
N GLN A 76 -7.29 0.74 1.68
CA GLN A 76 -7.01 2.15 1.45
C GLN A 76 -5.66 2.54 2.07
N PRO A 77 -4.55 2.09 1.49
CA PRO A 77 -3.25 2.21 2.11
C PRO A 77 -2.75 3.64 2.19
N ASP A 78 -2.01 3.93 3.24
CA ASP A 78 -1.24 5.16 3.36
C ASP A 78 0.10 5.02 2.65
N ILE A 79 0.63 3.79 2.62
CA ILE A 79 1.93 3.46 2.04
C ILE A 79 1.79 2.16 1.25
N VAL A 80 2.37 2.14 0.05
CA VAL A 80 2.50 0.93 -0.76
C VAL A 80 3.99 0.66 -0.95
N ILE A 81 4.41 -0.56 -0.64
CA ILE A 81 5.79 -1.01 -0.82
C ILE A 81 5.75 -2.19 -1.80
N SER A 82 6.39 -2.06 -2.95
CA SER A 82 6.33 -3.08 -3.98
C SER A 82 7.70 -3.40 -4.57
N ASP A 83 7.90 -4.68 -4.86
CA ASP A 83 9.00 -5.09 -5.74
C ASP A 83 8.73 -4.55 -7.14
N VAL A 84 9.79 -4.17 -7.85
CA VAL A 84 9.67 -3.67 -9.23
C VAL A 84 9.43 -4.83 -10.21
N LEU A 85 10.23 -5.89 -10.09
CA LEU A 85 10.16 -7.00 -11.03
C LEU A 85 9.24 -8.09 -10.53
N MET A 86 8.04 -8.15 -11.11
CA MET A 86 7.04 -9.18 -10.83
C MET A 86 6.45 -9.68 -12.14
N PRO A 87 5.99 -10.95 -12.18
CA PRO A 87 5.32 -11.47 -13.37
C PRO A 87 4.05 -10.68 -13.71
N LYS A 88 3.74 -10.54 -14.99
CA LYS A 88 2.55 -9.91 -15.56
C LYS A 88 2.46 -8.40 -15.38
N MET A 89 2.59 -7.90 -14.17
CA MET A 89 2.53 -6.47 -13.87
C MET A 89 3.72 -6.08 -13.01
N SER A 90 4.55 -5.14 -13.49
CA SER A 90 5.68 -4.64 -12.72
C SER A 90 5.20 -3.75 -11.57
N GLY A 91 6.07 -3.55 -10.58
CA GLY A 91 5.80 -2.61 -9.49
C GLY A 91 5.63 -1.17 -9.99
N VAL A 92 6.29 -0.82 -11.09
CA VAL A 92 6.14 0.51 -11.69
C VAL A 92 4.75 0.68 -12.27
N GLU A 93 4.26 -0.30 -13.03
CA GLU A 93 2.90 -0.27 -13.59
C GLU A 93 1.86 -0.24 -12.48
N LEU A 94 2.06 -1.06 -11.45
CA LEU A 94 1.19 -1.07 -10.28
C LEU A 94 1.18 0.29 -9.58
N GLY A 95 2.35 0.87 -9.39
CA GLY A 95 2.48 2.18 -8.73
C GLY A 95 1.76 3.29 -9.48
N ILE A 96 1.85 3.29 -10.80
CA ILE A 96 1.13 4.26 -11.64
C ILE A 96 -0.37 4.10 -11.46
N GLN A 97 -0.86 2.86 -11.51
CA GLN A 97 -2.29 2.59 -11.35
C GLN A 97 -2.80 2.96 -9.96
N LEU A 98 -2.04 2.62 -8.92
CA LEU A 98 -2.44 2.95 -7.55
C LEU A 98 -2.41 4.45 -7.28
N ARG A 99 -1.49 5.19 -7.88
CA ARG A 99 -1.50 6.66 -7.78
C ARG A 99 -2.74 7.29 -8.39
N GLY A 100 -3.28 6.67 -9.44
CA GLY A 100 -4.52 7.14 -10.05
C GLY A 100 -5.73 6.96 -9.14
N GLU A 101 -5.78 5.87 -8.39
CA GLU A 101 -6.89 5.58 -7.48
C GLU A 101 -6.67 6.14 -6.06
N PHE A 102 -5.41 6.20 -5.61
CA PHE A 102 -5.03 6.62 -4.26
C PHE A 102 -3.92 7.68 -4.33
N PRO A 103 -4.25 8.90 -4.76
CA PRO A 103 -3.22 9.92 -5.02
C PRO A 103 -2.44 10.35 -3.77
N ASP A 104 -2.99 10.13 -2.58
CA ASP A 104 -2.32 10.48 -1.33
C ASP A 104 -1.44 9.35 -0.80
N ALA A 105 -1.51 8.15 -1.39
CA ALA A 105 -0.69 7.04 -0.95
C ALA A 105 0.76 7.23 -1.37
N ARG A 106 1.68 6.99 -0.44
CA ARG A 106 3.11 7.01 -0.72
C ARG A 106 3.49 5.67 -1.34
N VAL A 107 4.17 5.69 -2.49
CA VAL A 107 4.60 4.48 -3.18
C VAL A 107 6.11 4.36 -3.12
N ILE A 108 6.59 3.24 -2.59
CA ILE A 108 8.02 2.91 -2.48
C ILE A 108 8.26 1.62 -3.27
N LEU A 109 9.28 1.63 -4.10
CA LEU A 109 9.66 0.48 -4.92
C LEU A 109 11.00 -0.09 -4.48
N PHE A 110 11.13 -1.42 -4.47
CA PHE A 110 12.38 -2.11 -4.19
C PHE A 110 12.96 -2.69 -5.46
N SER A 111 14.24 -2.49 -5.69
CA SER A 111 14.91 -2.97 -6.87
C SER A 111 16.35 -3.36 -6.62
N GLY A 112 16.77 -4.48 -7.22
CA GLY A 112 18.17 -4.93 -7.22
C GLY A 112 18.74 -5.08 -8.61
N GLN A 113 18.01 -4.76 -9.65
CA GLN A 113 18.37 -5.07 -11.03
C GLN A 113 18.57 -3.82 -11.90
N ALA A 114 19.53 -3.89 -12.80
CA ALA A 114 19.77 -2.83 -13.79
C ALA A 114 18.55 -2.61 -14.72
N ALA A 115 17.80 -3.68 -15.01
CA ALA A 115 16.58 -3.60 -15.83
C ALA A 115 15.54 -2.64 -15.25
N THR A 116 15.57 -2.40 -13.96
CA THR A 116 14.68 -1.45 -13.28
C THR A 116 14.89 -0.03 -13.78
N SER A 117 16.12 0.33 -14.15
CA SER A 117 16.43 1.68 -14.63
C SER A 117 15.62 2.04 -15.87
N GLU A 118 15.39 1.08 -16.77
CA GLU A 118 14.60 1.31 -17.98
C GLU A 118 13.11 1.52 -17.63
N LEU A 119 12.57 0.70 -16.73
CA LEU A 119 11.19 0.85 -16.28
C LEU A 119 10.99 2.20 -15.57
N MET A 120 11.94 2.61 -14.76
CA MET A 120 11.87 3.91 -14.07
C MET A 120 11.95 5.07 -15.04
N ARG A 121 12.79 4.95 -16.09
CA ARG A 121 12.90 5.96 -17.13
C ARG A 121 11.61 6.09 -17.92
N GLN A 122 10.98 4.97 -18.27
CA GLN A 122 9.69 4.98 -18.97
C GLN A 122 8.61 5.64 -18.12
N ALA A 123 8.59 5.36 -16.82
CA ALA A 123 7.65 5.99 -15.90
C ALA A 123 7.88 7.51 -15.82
N GLN A 124 9.14 7.92 -15.75
CA GLN A 124 9.51 9.34 -15.68
C GLN A 124 9.10 10.07 -16.96
N ALA A 125 9.23 9.42 -18.13
CA ALA A 125 8.79 9.99 -19.40
C ALA A 125 7.28 10.23 -19.44
N GLN A 126 6.51 9.48 -18.63
CA GLN A 126 5.07 9.65 -18.48
C GLN A 126 4.70 10.56 -17.32
N GLY A 127 5.68 11.19 -16.66
CA GLY A 127 5.46 12.11 -15.57
C GLY A 127 5.41 11.47 -14.18
N HIS A 128 5.86 10.23 -14.05
CA HIS A 128 5.85 9.52 -12.76
C HIS A 128 7.26 9.30 -12.22
N THR A 129 7.48 9.71 -10.97
CA THR A 129 8.70 9.41 -10.23
C THR A 129 8.34 8.66 -8.97
N PHE A 130 9.18 7.69 -8.60
CA PHE A 130 8.95 6.86 -7.42
C PHE A 130 10.17 6.86 -6.52
N GLU A 131 9.93 6.71 -5.21
CA GLU A 131 10.99 6.43 -4.26
C GLU A 131 11.50 5.02 -4.52
N LEU A 132 12.81 4.87 -4.59
CA LEU A 132 13.44 3.60 -4.89
C LEU A 132 14.40 3.22 -3.76
N PHE A 133 14.24 1.99 -3.24
CA PHE A 133 15.15 1.42 -2.27
C PHE A 133 15.89 0.24 -2.90
N PRO A 134 17.21 0.16 -2.72
CA PRO A 134 17.98 -0.97 -3.25
C PRO A 134 17.69 -2.25 -2.47
N LYS A 135 17.78 -3.38 -3.15
CA LYS A 135 17.85 -4.69 -2.51
C LYS A 135 19.31 -5.00 -2.20
N PRO A 136 19.60 -5.73 -1.14
CA PRO A 136 18.67 -6.33 -0.18
C PRO A 136 17.99 -5.29 0.70
N ILE A 137 16.75 -5.62 1.10
CA ILE A 137 15.95 -4.75 1.95
C ILE A 137 16.52 -4.81 3.38
N HIS A 138 16.83 -3.64 3.93
CA HIS A 138 17.23 -3.51 5.33
C HIS A 138 16.02 -2.99 6.12
N PRO A 139 15.30 -3.84 6.87
CA PRO A 139 14.06 -3.44 7.53
C PRO A 139 14.22 -2.26 8.47
N GLU A 140 15.36 -2.16 9.18
CA GLU A 140 15.59 -1.05 10.11
C GLU A 140 15.66 0.29 9.38
N GLU A 141 16.32 0.32 8.22
CA GLU A 141 16.42 1.53 7.41
C GLU A 141 15.05 1.90 6.83
N LEU A 142 14.30 0.91 6.38
CA LEU A 142 12.95 1.13 5.86
C LEU A 142 12.05 1.73 6.94
N ILE A 143 12.02 1.12 8.11
CA ILE A 143 11.19 1.57 9.23
C ILE A 143 11.57 2.98 9.65
N ALA A 144 12.88 3.27 9.76
CA ALA A 144 13.34 4.61 10.09
C ALA A 144 12.88 5.63 9.05
N ASN A 145 12.95 5.28 7.79
CA ASN A 145 12.50 6.15 6.70
C ASN A 145 10.99 6.39 6.77
N LEU A 146 10.19 5.35 7.01
CA LEU A 146 8.75 5.47 7.12
C LEU A 146 8.36 6.37 8.31
N LYS A 147 9.00 6.18 9.46
CA LYS A 147 8.70 6.97 10.66
C LYS A 147 9.15 8.42 10.55
N ALA A 148 10.20 8.69 9.81
CA ALA A 148 10.74 10.04 9.66
C ALA A 148 9.81 11.00 8.92
N ARG A 149 8.90 10.49 8.09
CA ARG A 149 7.98 11.30 7.28
C ARG A 149 6.56 11.38 7.83
N TRP A 150 6.31 10.73 8.93
CA TRP A 150 4.99 10.66 9.56
C TRP A 150 5.12 10.98 11.06
#